data_4377bc6df8f1cd7631242113595ca9f8
#
_entry.id   4377bc6df8f1cd7631242113595ca9f8
#
_cell.length_a   1.000
_cell.length_b   1.000
_cell.length_c   1.000
_cell.angle_alpha   90.00
_cell.angle_beta   90.00
_cell.angle_gamma   90.00
#
_symmetry.space_group_name_H-M   'P 1'
#
loop_
_entity.id
_entity.type
_entity.pdbx_description
1 polymer ?
#
loop_
_entity_poly.entity_id
_entity_poly.type
_entity_poly.pdbx_seq_one_letter_code
_entity_poly.pdbx_strand_id
1 'polypeptide(L)'
;WRILREFERRGLPLTVFGVAMALERHPEVAHAFKELGHEIACHGYRWIHYQEVPEQVEREHMQRAIEIFQRLYGEKPQGWYTGRDSPNTRRLVLDEGSFLYDSDNYGDDLPFWTRAADSQGVEHDHLIVPYTLDSNDMRFAAPQGFNTAEHFFAYLRDAFDVLYAEGEESPKMLSVGMHCRLLGRPGRFRALQRFLDHIEAH
;
A
#
# COMPACT_ATOMS: atom_id res chain seq x y z
N TRP A 1 1.55 9.17 13.85
CA TRP A 1 0.64 10.33 13.98
C TRP A 1 0.99 11.48 13.04
N ARG A 2 2.28 11.80 12.78
CA ARG A 2 2.66 12.99 11.99
C ARG A 2 2.14 12.94 10.56
N ILE A 3 2.28 11.81 9.86
CA ILE A 3 1.73 11.63 8.51
C ILE A 3 0.21 11.72 8.56
N LEU A 4 -0.45 10.98 9.44
CA LEU A 4 -1.90 10.96 9.57
C LEU A 4 -2.49 12.37 9.74
N ARG A 5 -1.93 13.16 10.68
CA ARG A 5 -2.37 14.55 10.91
C ARG A 5 -2.15 15.47 9.72
N GLU A 6 -1.14 15.22 8.90
CA GLU A 6 -0.92 16.03 7.69
C GLU A 6 -2.00 15.78 6.63
N PHE A 7 -2.41 14.51 6.45
CA PHE A 7 -3.51 14.17 5.56
C PHE A 7 -4.86 14.64 6.09
N GLU A 8 -5.12 14.46 7.39
CA GLU A 8 -6.32 15.00 8.08
C GLU A 8 -6.43 16.51 7.87
N ARG A 9 -5.35 17.26 8.13
CA ARG A 9 -5.33 18.72 7.98
C ARG A 9 -5.65 19.20 6.57
N ARG A 10 -5.29 18.41 5.55
CA ARG A 10 -5.53 18.72 4.14
C ARG A 10 -6.84 18.10 3.60
N GLY A 11 -7.54 17.31 4.39
CA GLY A 11 -8.74 16.60 3.94
C GLY A 11 -8.46 15.56 2.86
N LEU A 12 -7.25 14.99 2.81
CA LEU A 12 -6.82 14.02 1.82
C LEU A 12 -7.00 12.59 2.33
N PRO A 13 -7.53 11.66 1.52
CA PRO A 13 -7.60 10.25 1.88
C PRO A 13 -6.24 9.57 1.77
N LEU A 14 -6.12 8.41 2.44
CA LEU A 14 -4.99 7.48 2.35
C LEU A 14 -5.50 6.08 2.11
N THR A 15 -4.71 5.25 1.41
CA THR A 15 -4.79 3.79 1.54
C THR A 15 -3.73 3.35 2.55
N VAL A 16 -4.16 2.76 3.65
CA VAL A 16 -3.29 2.26 4.71
C VAL A 16 -3.08 0.77 4.52
N PHE A 17 -1.90 0.35 4.09
CA PHE A 17 -1.52 -1.06 4.07
C PHE A 17 -1.21 -1.54 5.48
N GLY A 18 -2.22 -2.08 6.17
CA GLY A 18 -2.17 -2.46 7.57
C GLY A 18 -1.73 -3.90 7.80
N VAL A 19 -0.60 -4.11 8.50
CA VAL A 19 -0.23 -5.44 9.01
C VAL A 19 -1.19 -5.80 10.14
N ALA A 20 -2.00 -6.86 9.98
CA ALA A 20 -3.10 -7.18 10.88
C ALA A 20 -2.67 -7.31 12.35
N MET A 21 -1.57 -8.01 12.63
CA MET A 21 -1.02 -8.11 14.00
C MET A 21 -0.61 -6.75 14.57
N ALA A 22 -0.12 -5.82 13.76
CA ALA A 22 0.26 -4.49 14.22
C ALA A 22 -0.99 -3.66 14.58
N LEU A 23 -2.04 -3.73 13.76
CA LEU A 23 -3.31 -3.09 14.03
C LEU A 23 -3.99 -3.65 15.29
N GLU A 24 -3.98 -4.98 15.46
CA GLU A 24 -4.51 -5.66 16.65
C GLU A 24 -3.82 -5.21 17.95
N ARG A 25 -2.50 -4.98 17.90
CA ARG A 25 -1.70 -4.54 19.05
C ARG A 25 -1.83 -3.04 19.36
N HIS A 26 -2.34 -2.26 18.40
CA HIS A 26 -2.49 -0.81 18.50
C HIS A 26 -3.88 -0.37 18.04
N PRO A 27 -4.95 -0.77 18.76
CA PRO A 27 -6.34 -0.52 18.35
C PRO A 27 -6.66 0.98 18.25
N GLU A 28 -6.01 1.83 19.02
CA GLU A 28 -6.16 3.29 18.93
C GLU A 28 -5.72 3.86 17.57
N VAL A 29 -4.69 3.25 16.96
CA VAL A 29 -4.22 3.62 15.61
C VAL A 29 -5.19 3.08 14.55
N ALA A 30 -5.63 1.83 14.72
CA ALA A 30 -6.60 1.21 13.84
C ALA A 30 -7.92 1.99 13.78
N HIS A 31 -8.44 2.41 14.94
CA HIS A 31 -9.65 3.24 15.02
C HIS A 31 -9.47 4.62 14.38
N ALA A 32 -8.32 5.27 14.60
CA ALA A 32 -8.05 6.57 14.00
C ALA A 32 -8.06 6.52 12.46
N PHE A 33 -7.55 5.48 11.84
CA PHE A 33 -7.62 5.30 10.39
C PHE A 33 -9.06 5.22 9.89
N LYS A 34 -9.91 4.44 10.58
CA LYS A 34 -11.32 4.29 10.25
C LYS A 34 -12.11 5.58 10.45
N GLU A 35 -11.93 6.25 11.59
CA GLU A 35 -12.62 7.49 11.93
C GLU A 35 -12.33 8.62 10.95
N LEU A 36 -11.12 8.65 10.38
CA LEU A 36 -10.72 9.62 9.36
C LEU A 36 -11.13 9.21 7.94
N GLY A 37 -11.85 8.09 7.77
CA GLY A 37 -12.37 7.65 6.48
C GLY A 37 -11.30 7.13 5.51
N HIS A 38 -10.16 6.68 6.01
CA HIS A 38 -9.12 6.09 5.17
C HIS A 38 -9.46 4.67 4.75
N GLU A 39 -9.07 4.29 3.53
CA GLU A 39 -9.07 2.89 3.13
C GLU A 39 -8.03 2.12 3.95
N ILE A 40 -8.40 0.93 4.42
CA ILE A 40 -7.49 0.05 5.14
C ILE A 40 -7.38 -1.27 4.38
N ALA A 41 -6.34 -1.37 3.56
CA ALA A 41 -5.99 -2.59 2.85
C ALA A 41 -5.12 -3.50 3.72
N CYS A 42 -5.21 -4.80 3.50
CA CYS A 42 -4.49 -5.79 4.29
C CYS A 42 -3.05 -5.97 3.82
N HIS A 43 -2.09 -5.76 4.74
CA HIS A 43 -0.66 -6.04 4.51
C HIS A 43 -0.24 -7.38 5.15
N GLY A 44 -1.10 -8.40 4.98
CA GLY A 44 -0.92 -9.71 5.59
C GLY A 44 -1.05 -9.71 7.11
N TYR A 45 -0.91 -10.90 7.70
CA TYR A 45 -0.92 -11.07 9.16
C TYR A 45 0.36 -10.57 9.81
N ARG A 46 1.50 -10.95 9.22
CA ARG A 46 2.87 -10.62 9.68
C ARG A 46 3.74 -10.23 8.50
N TRP A 47 4.74 -9.40 8.75
CA TRP A 47 5.70 -8.99 7.75
C TRP A 47 6.87 -10.00 7.66
N ILE A 48 6.64 -11.13 6.97
CA ILE A 48 7.60 -12.22 6.73
C ILE A 48 7.67 -12.55 5.23
N HIS A 49 8.71 -13.28 4.82
CA HIS A 49 8.82 -13.79 3.45
C HIS A 49 7.96 -15.05 3.30
N TYR A 50 6.86 -14.95 2.56
CA TYR A 50 5.95 -16.07 2.35
C TYR A 50 6.54 -17.15 1.42
N GLN A 51 7.54 -16.81 0.60
CA GLN A 51 8.29 -17.78 -0.20
C GLN A 51 9.05 -18.83 0.62
N GLU A 52 9.29 -18.53 1.91
CA GLU A 52 10.06 -19.37 2.83
C GLU A 52 9.18 -20.22 3.75
N VAL A 53 7.84 -20.15 3.57
CA VAL A 53 6.90 -20.89 4.42
C VAL A 53 6.00 -21.79 3.58
N PRO A 54 5.46 -22.90 4.16
CA PRO A 54 4.47 -23.71 3.49
C PRO A 54 3.21 -22.92 3.12
N GLU A 55 2.59 -23.25 1.99
CA GLU A 55 1.32 -22.61 1.56
C GLU A 55 0.25 -22.62 2.64
N GLN A 56 0.14 -23.71 3.40
CA GLN A 56 -0.82 -23.81 4.48
C GLN A 56 -0.64 -22.71 5.53
N VAL A 57 0.60 -22.35 5.86
CA VAL A 57 0.92 -21.25 6.80
C VAL A 57 0.51 -19.90 6.22
N GLU A 58 0.73 -19.68 4.93
CA GLU A 58 0.31 -18.46 4.24
C GLU A 58 -1.21 -18.33 4.24
N ARG A 59 -1.93 -19.40 3.93
CA ARG A 59 -3.40 -19.48 3.97
C ARG A 59 -3.96 -19.18 5.38
N GLU A 60 -3.38 -19.78 6.41
CA GLU A 60 -3.77 -19.54 7.80
C GLU A 60 -3.52 -18.09 8.22
N HIS A 61 -2.39 -17.52 7.79
CA HIS A 61 -2.07 -16.12 8.04
C HIS A 61 -3.04 -15.17 7.33
N MET A 62 -3.45 -15.47 6.10
CA MET A 62 -4.45 -14.69 5.36
C MET A 62 -5.80 -14.71 6.10
N GLN A 63 -6.29 -15.88 6.47
CA GLN A 63 -7.55 -16.02 7.22
C GLN A 63 -7.50 -15.28 8.55
N ARG A 64 -6.42 -15.43 9.30
CA ARG A 64 -6.22 -14.74 10.57
C ARG A 64 -6.18 -13.21 10.41
N ALA A 65 -5.57 -12.73 9.35
CA ALA A 65 -5.58 -11.30 9.04
C ALA A 65 -7.00 -10.79 8.79
N ILE A 66 -7.79 -11.49 8.00
CA ILE A 66 -9.18 -11.15 7.70
C ILE A 66 -10.04 -11.13 8.97
N GLU A 67 -9.91 -12.12 9.84
CA GLU A 67 -10.61 -12.18 11.14
C GLU A 67 -10.29 -10.95 12.01
N ILE A 68 -9.02 -10.51 12.04
CA ILE A 68 -8.61 -9.31 12.76
C ILE A 68 -9.27 -8.06 12.17
N PHE A 69 -9.28 -7.93 10.83
CA PHE A 69 -9.94 -6.82 10.15
C PHE A 69 -11.43 -6.79 10.45
N GLN A 70 -12.12 -7.92 10.34
CA GLN A 70 -13.55 -8.01 10.67
C GLN A 70 -13.83 -7.61 12.12
N ARG A 71 -12.97 -8.00 13.06
CA ARG A 71 -13.12 -7.63 14.46
C ARG A 71 -12.87 -6.14 14.72
N LEU A 72 -11.86 -5.55 14.06
CA LEU A 72 -11.49 -4.15 14.27
C LEU A 72 -12.40 -3.17 13.50
N TYR A 73 -12.83 -3.55 12.30
CA TYR A 73 -13.49 -2.65 11.38
C TYR A 73 -14.94 -3.03 11.06
N GLY A 74 -15.36 -4.26 11.40
CA GLY A 74 -16.69 -4.79 11.10
C GLY A 74 -16.86 -5.32 9.67
N GLU A 75 -15.79 -5.28 8.88
CA GLU A 75 -15.78 -5.69 7.46
C GLU A 75 -14.45 -6.35 7.08
N LYS A 76 -14.46 -7.10 5.98
CA LYS A 76 -13.24 -7.66 5.37
C LYS A 76 -12.46 -6.57 4.64
N PRO A 77 -11.12 -6.67 4.56
CA PRO A 77 -10.33 -5.76 3.73
C PRO A 77 -10.64 -5.99 2.25
N GLN A 78 -10.70 -4.90 1.47
CA GLN A 78 -10.94 -4.97 0.03
C GLN A 78 -9.66 -5.09 -0.78
N GLY A 79 -8.54 -4.60 -0.27
CA GLY A 79 -7.23 -4.65 -0.92
C GLY A 79 -6.27 -5.57 -0.19
N TRP A 80 -5.39 -6.21 -0.97
CA TRP A 80 -4.32 -7.08 -0.49
C TRP A 80 -2.95 -6.60 -0.98
N TYR A 81 -1.96 -6.63 -0.09
CA TYR A 81 -0.56 -6.38 -0.42
C TYR A 81 0.34 -7.01 0.63
N THR A 82 1.29 -7.85 0.25
CA THR A 82 2.29 -8.37 1.18
C THR A 82 3.67 -7.75 0.96
N GLY A 83 4.03 -7.42 -0.27
CA GLY A 83 5.37 -7.02 -0.67
C GLY A 83 6.42 -8.11 -0.43
N ARG A 84 5.98 -9.34 -0.10
CA ARG A 84 6.77 -10.52 0.20
C ARG A 84 6.02 -11.79 -0.18
N ASP A 85 5.33 -11.68 -1.30
CA ASP A 85 4.46 -12.69 -1.85
C ASP A 85 5.19 -13.99 -2.21
N SER A 86 4.44 -15.06 -2.28
CA SER A 86 4.85 -16.36 -2.80
C SER A 86 4.21 -16.62 -4.16
N PRO A 87 4.62 -17.67 -4.88
CA PRO A 87 3.90 -18.12 -6.08
C PRO A 87 2.43 -18.49 -5.82
N ASN A 88 2.04 -18.69 -4.55
CA ASN A 88 0.68 -19.07 -4.17
C ASN A 88 -0.20 -17.85 -3.81
N THR A 89 0.39 -16.71 -3.45
CA THR A 89 -0.32 -15.57 -2.85
C THR A 89 -1.53 -15.15 -3.67
N ARG A 90 -1.38 -14.90 -4.98
CA ARG A 90 -2.50 -14.45 -5.83
C ARG A 90 -3.60 -15.49 -5.91
N ARG A 91 -3.26 -16.77 -6.03
CA ARG A 91 -4.24 -17.85 -6.02
C ARG A 91 -5.01 -17.90 -4.69
N LEU A 92 -4.34 -17.70 -3.55
CA LEU A 92 -4.99 -17.63 -2.24
C LEU A 92 -5.90 -16.41 -2.10
N VAL A 93 -5.54 -15.27 -2.68
CA VAL A 93 -6.39 -14.07 -2.76
C VAL A 93 -7.67 -14.36 -3.54
N LEU A 94 -7.56 -15.08 -4.67
CA LEU A 94 -8.70 -15.52 -5.47
C LEU A 94 -9.56 -16.55 -4.74
N ASP A 95 -8.95 -17.53 -4.08
CA ASP A 95 -9.66 -18.54 -3.28
C ASP A 95 -10.51 -17.90 -2.18
N GLU A 96 -10.04 -16.83 -1.58
CA GLU A 96 -10.76 -16.12 -0.52
C GLU A 96 -11.96 -15.32 -1.06
N GLY A 97 -11.83 -14.74 -2.23
CA GLY A 97 -12.91 -14.19 -3.04
C GLY A 97 -13.50 -12.85 -2.57
N SER A 98 -13.01 -12.26 -1.47
CA SER A 98 -13.51 -10.96 -0.98
C SER A 98 -12.64 -9.76 -1.37
N PHE A 99 -11.42 -10.00 -1.84
CA PHE A 99 -10.53 -8.93 -2.26
C PHE A 99 -10.91 -8.41 -3.65
N LEU A 100 -11.02 -7.10 -3.78
CA LEU A 100 -11.28 -6.43 -5.06
C LEU A 100 -9.99 -6.27 -5.89
N TYR A 101 -8.85 -6.16 -5.23
CA TYR A 101 -7.55 -5.99 -5.86
C TYR A 101 -6.39 -6.52 -5.03
N ASP A 102 -5.28 -6.79 -5.69
CA ASP A 102 -3.97 -6.90 -5.02
C ASP A 102 -2.98 -5.86 -5.58
N SER A 103 -1.98 -5.52 -4.77
CA SER A 103 -0.92 -4.58 -5.10
C SER A 103 0.48 -5.23 -5.15
N ASP A 104 0.56 -6.56 -5.14
CA ASP A 104 1.83 -7.29 -5.26
C ASP A 104 2.30 -7.33 -6.73
N ASN A 105 2.45 -6.15 -7.32
CA ASN A 105 2.98 -5.92 -8.66
C ASN A 105 3.66 -4.55 -8.75
N TYR A 106 4.72 -4.45 -9.55
CA TYR A 106 5.54 -3.24 -9.71
C TYR A 106 5.81 -2.92 -11.17
N GLY A 107 5.05 -3.51 -12.07
CA GLY A 107 5.36 -3.51 -13.51
C GLY A 107 4.67 -2.42 -14.33
N ASP A 108 3.80 -1.60 -13.73
CA ASP A 108 3.07 -0.55 -14.44
C ASP A 108 2.78 0.64 -13.52
N ASP A 109 2.46 1.80 -14.11
CA ASP A 109 1.98 2.99 -13.40
C ASP A 109 0.47 2.95 -13.17
N LEU A 110 -0.29 2.22 -14.00
CA LEU A 110 -1.76 2.18 -13.97
C LEU A 110 -2.28 0.85 -13.43
N PRO A 111 -3.46 0.88 -12.75
CA PRO A 111 -4.22 -0.34 -12.49
C PRO A 111 -4.59 -1.05 -13.79
N PHE A 112 -4.52 -2.37 -13.76
CA PHE A 112 -4.88 -3.20 -14.91
C PHE A 112 -5.57 -4.49 -14.50
N TRP A 113 -6.38 -5.03 -15.42
CA TRP A 113 -7.00 -6.32 -15.25
C TRP A 113 -6.09 -7.44 -15.74
N THR A 114 -6.03 -8.50 -14.98
CA THR A 114 -5.36 -9.75 -15.36
C THR A 114 -6.32 -10.93 -15.16
N ARG A 115 -6.04 -12.03 -15.83
CA ARG A 115 -6.74 -13.29 -15.59
C ARG A 115 -5.85 -14.21 -14.79
N ALA A 116 -6.39 -14.83 -13.76
CA ALA A 116 -5.67 -15.77 -12.92
C ALA A 116 -6.62 -16.85 -12.41
N ALA A 117 -6.09 -18.07 -12.24
CA ALA A 117 -6.87 -19.21 -11.78
C ALA A 117 -6.81 -19.36 -10.26
N ASP A 118 -7.93 -19.73 -9.66
CA ASP A 118 -8.04 -20.16 -8.28
C ASP A 118 -7.52 -21.62 -8.09
N SER A 119 -7.62 -22.15 -6.87
CA SER A 119 -7.22 -23.54 -6.55
C SER A 119 -8.04 -24.62 -7.24
N GLN A 120 -9.22 -24.28 -7.78
CA GLN A 120 -10.06 -25.19 -8.53
C GLN A 120 -9.82 -25.12 -10.03
N GLY A 121 -8.91 -24.22 -10.47
CA GLY A 121 -8.61 -23.98 -11.89
C GLY A 121 -9.63 -23.09 -12.59
N VAL A 122 -10.50 -22.40 -11.83
CA VAL A 122 -11.46 -21.44 -12.38
C VAL A 122 -10.74 -20.10 -12.61
N GLU A 123 -10.86 -19.59 -13.84
CA GLU A 123 -10.28 -18.30 -14.23
C GLU A 123 -11.15 -17.13 -13.74
N HIS A 124 -10.53 -16.17 -13.11
CA HIS A 124 -11.14 -14.93 -12.63
C HIS A 124 -10.48 -13.72 -13.28
N ASP A 125 -11.27 -12.69 -13.57
CA ASP A 125 -10.75 -11.35 -13.83
C ASP A 125 -10.37 -10.72 -12.49
N HIS A 126 -9.12 -10.30 -12.36
CA HIS A 126 -8.57 -9.78 -11.12
C HIS A 126 -7.90 -8.42 -11.35
N LEU A 127 -8.20 -7.45 -10.50
CA LEU A 127 -7.64 -6.12 -10.58
C LEU A 127 -6.28 -6.06 -9.87
N ILE A 128 -5.26 -5.61 -10.60
CA ILE A 128 -3.97 -5.24 -10.06
C ILE A 128 -3.91 -3.71 -9.91
N VAL A 129 -3.57 -3.24 -8.72
CA VAL A 129 -3.24 -1.84 -8.45
C VAL A 129 -1.76 -1.77 -8.12
N PRO A 130 -0.88 -1.45 -9.07
CA PRO A 130 0.57 -1.53 -8.86
C PRO A 130 1.06 -0.68 -7.69
N TYR A 131 2.00 -1.23 -6.94
CA TYR A 131 2.75 -0.52 -5.90
C TYR A 131 4.08 -0.04 -6.45
N THR A 132 4.83 0.74 -5.67
CA THR A 132 6.07 1.37 -6.11
C THR A 132 7.27 0.98 -5.24
N LEU A 133 8.45 0.84 -5.88
CA LEU A 133 9.73 0.68 -5.21
C LEU A 133 10.62 1.92 -5.34
N ASP A 134 10.39 2.77 -6.31
CA ASP A 134 11.19 3.96 -6.60
C ASP A 134 10.66 5.22 -5.91
N SER A 135 9.38 5.55 -6.02
CA SER A 135 8.73 6.62 -5.26
C SER A 135 8.35 6.18 -3.84
N ASN A 136 9.28 5.55 -3.15
CA ASN A 136 9.08 4.90 -1.87
C ASN A 136 10.13 5.35 -0.84
N ASP A 137 9.67 5.76 0.34
CA ASP A 137 10.53 6.25 1.40
C ASP A 137 11.46 5.18 2.01
N MET A 138 11.24 3.90 1.73
CA MET A 138 12.17 2.84 2.14
C MET A 138 13.57 3.04 1.56
N ARG A 139 13.70 3.78 0.46
CA ARG A 139 14.99 4.15 -0.13
C ARG A 139 15.84 5.06 0.78
N PHE A 140 15.28 5.66 1.81
CA PHE A 140 16.07 6.28 2.89
C PHE A 140 16.87 5.28 3.72
N ALA A 141 16.51 4.01 3.70
CA ALA A 141 17.18 2.94 4.42
C ALA A 141 17.99 2.01 3.51
N ALA A 142 18.03 2.29 2.21
CA ALA A 142 18.75 1.50 1.23
C ALA A 142 20.09 2.17 0.85
N PRO A 143 21.14 1.39 0.54
CA PRO A 143 22.36 1.93 -0.08
C PRO A 143 22.00 2.67 -1.37
N GLN A 144 22.65 3.81 -1.64
CA GLN A 144 22.41 4.65 -2.82
C GLN A 144 20.96 5.16 -2.97
N GLY A 145 20.21 5.20 -1.87
CA GLY A 145 18.87 5.75 -1.82
C GLY A 145 18.86 7.26 -1.52
N PHE A 146 17.77 7.71 -0.91
CA PHE A 146 17.61 9.13 -0.54
C PHE A 146 18.36 9.46 0.75
N ASN A 147 19.19 10.49 0.74
CA ASN A 147 19.93 10.94 1.92
C ASN A 147 19.25 12.11 2.64
N THR A 148 18.49 12.93 1.91
CA THR A 148 17.83 14.15 2.43
C THR A 148 16.38 14.22 2.00
N ALA A 149 15.60 15.03 2.72
CA ALA A 149 14.22 15.35 2.30
C ALA A 149 14.18 15.97 0.89
N GLU A 150 15.20 16.75 0.52
CA GLU A 150 15.31 17.35 -0.81
C GLU A 150 15.38 16.31 -1.91
N HIS A 151 16.19 15.25 -1.74
CA HIS A 151 16.30 14.18 -2.73
C HIS A 151 14.96 13.48 -2.97
N PHE A 152 14.23 13.18 -1.89
CA PHE A 152 12.93 12.51 -2.01
C PHE A 152 11.88 13.45 -2.61
N PHE A 153 11.82 14.70 -2.16
CA PHE A 153 10.90 15.69 -2.73
C PHE A 153 11.16 15.90 -4.22
N ALA A 154 12.41 16.12 -4.64
CA ALA A 154 12.74 16.34 -6.04
C ALA A 154 12.33 15.13 -6.90
N TYR A 155 12.59 13.92 -6.41
CA TYR A 155 12.19 12.71 -7.12
C TYR A 155 10.67 12.60 -7.29
N LEU A 156 9.90 12.85 -6.23
CA LEU A 156 8.43 12.78 -6.29
C LEU A 156 7.85 13.89 -7.17
N ARG A 157 8.38 15.11 -7.07
CA ARG A 157 7.97 16.25 -7.90
C ARG A 157 8.19 15.95 -9.38
N ASP A 158 9.40 15.52 -9.74
CA ASP A 158 9.76 15.26 -11.14
C ASP A 158 8.92 14.09 -11.72
N ALA A 159 8.67 13.05 -10.92
CA ALA A 159 7.77 11.97 -11.31
C ALA A 159 6.32 12.46 -11.52
N PHE A 160 5.81 13.28 -10.60
CA PHE A 160 4.49 13.89 -10.73
C PHE A 160 4.40 14.79 -11.97
N ASP A 161 5.37 15.68 -12.21
CA ASP A 161 5.36 16.62 -13.32
C ASP A 161 5.34 15.91 -14.68
N VAL A 162 6.10 14.79 -14.80
CA VAL A 162 6.10 13.95 -16.01
C VAL A 162 4.73 13.32 -16.21
N LEU A 163 4.20 12.62 -15.20
CA LEU A 163 2.92 11.94 -15.30
C LEU A 163 1.75 12.93 -15.46
N TYR A 164 1.83 14.11 -14.86
CA TYR A 164 0.84 15.17 -15.01
C TYR A 164 0.77 15.66 -16.47
N ALA A 165 1.93 15.90 -17.10
CA ALA A 165 1.98 16.28 -18.51
C ALA A 165 1.48 15.16 -19.44
N GLU A 166 1.88 13.90 -19.19
CA GLU A 166 1.36 12.75 -19.95
C GLU A 166 -0.14 12.55 -19.74
N GLY A 167 -0.69 13.00 -18.61
CA GLY A 167 -2.10 12.94 -18.25
C GLY A 167 -3.02 13.73 -19.19
N GLU A 168 -2.49 14.67 -19.98
CA GLU A 168 -3.23 15.37 -21.02
C GLU A 168 -3.68 14.43 -22.15
N GLU A 169 -2.91 13.36 -22.41
CA GLU A 169 -3.19 12.39 -23.47
C GLU A 169 -3.89 11.12 -22.96
N SER A 170 -3.55 10.69 -21.75
CA SER A 170 -4.09 9.47 -21.14
C SER A 170 -4.00 9.50 -19.61
N PRO A 171 -4.97 8.87 -18.89
CA PRO A 171 -4.95 8.83 -17.42
C PRO A 171 -3.63 8.28 -16.91
N LYS A 172 -3.13 8.85 -15.79
CA LYS A 172 -1.92 8.43 -15.10
C LYS A 172 -2.17 8.25 -13.61
N MET A 173 -1.36 7.44 -12.96
CA MET A 173 -1.36 7.24 -11.51
C MET A 173 0.07 7.29 -10.99
N LEU A 174 0.30 8.02 -9.91
CA LEU A 174 1.54 7.99 -9.15
C LEU A 174 1.28 7.33 -7.80
N SER A 175 1.89 6.18 -7.57
CA SER A 175 1.89 5.54 -6.26
C SER A 175 3.08 6.03 -5.44
N VAL A 176 2.85 6.45 -4.18
CA VAL A 176 3.89 6.92 -3.26
C VAL A 176 3.90 6.06 -2.00
N GLY A 177 4.95 5.27 -1.83
CA GLY A 177 5.13 4.40 -0.66
C GLY A 177 5.62 5.17 0.56
N MET A 178 4.88 5.11 1.67
CA MET A 178 5.20 5.82 2.91
C MET A 178 5.22 4.89 4.11
N HIS A 179 6.26 4.99 4.94
CA HIS A 179 6.35 4.26 6.19
C HIS A 179 6.46 5.22 7.38
N CYS A 180 5.62 5.04 8.39
CA CYS A 180 5.61 5.91 9.57
C CYS A 180 6.97 6.01 10.27
N ARG A 181 7.75 4.92 10.27
CA ARG A 181 9.11 4.87 10.85
C ARG A 181 10.18 5.57 10.02
N LEU A 182 9.94 5.78 8.73
CA LEU A 182 10.87 6.44 7.78
C LEU A 182 10.45 7.89 7.51
N LEU A 183 9.41 8.09 6.74
CA LEU A 183 8.94 9.43 6.35
C LEU A 183 8.36 10.21 7.54
N GLY A 184 7.85 9.53 8.56
CA GLY A 184 7.39 10.16 9.79
C GLY A 184 8.48 10.84 10.64
N ARG A 185 9.77 10.69 10.32
CA ARG A 185 10.87 11.41 10.99
C ARG A 185 10.90 12.88 10.58
N PRO A 186 11.13 13.84 11.51
CA PRO A 186 10.96 15.27 11.25
C PRO A 186 11.70 15.77 10.01
N GLY A 187 12.96 15.43 9.85
CA GLY A 187 13.77 15.87 8.73
C GLY A 187 13.29 15.32 7.38
N ARG A 188 12.79 14.10 7.33
CA ARG A 188 12.26 13.45 6.12
C ARG A 188 10.82 13.89 5.82
N PHE A 189 10.03 14.11 6.85
CA PHE A 189 8.63 14.52 6.75
C PHE A 189 8.46 15.82 5.95
N ARG A 190 9.46 16.70 5.96
CA ARG A 190 9.43 17.93 5.16
C ARG A 190 9.29 17.68 3.66
N ALA A 191 9.80 16.54 3.16
CA ALA A 191 9.61 16.14 1.76
C ALA A 191 8.13 15.94 1.43
N LEU A 192 7.40 15.22 2.29
CA LEU A 192 5.96 15.00 2.12
C LEU A 192 5.17 16.31 2.10
N GLN A 193 5.44 17.21 3.05
CA GLN A 193 4.75 18.50 3.09
C GLN A 193 4.93 19.29 1.79
N ARG A 194 6.18 19.39 1.32
CA ARG A 194 6.49 20.09 0.06
C ARG A 194 5.89 19.43 -1.16
N PHE A 195 5.83 18.09 -1.18
CA PHE A 195 5.19 17.36 -2.27
C PHE A 195 3.68 17.58 -2.29
N LEU A 196 3.03 17.52 -1.14
CA LEU A 196 1.60 17.84 -1.03
C LEU A 196 1.31 19.30 -1.41
N ASP A 197 2.16 20.26 -1.00
CA ASP A 197 2.05 21.66 -1.43
C ASP A 197 2.18 21.79 -2.95
N HIS A 198 3.06 20.98 -3.58
CA HIS A 198 3.27 20.99 -5.03
C HIS A 198 2.05 20.47 -5.78
N ILE A 199 1.50 19.32 -5.41
CA ILE A 199 0.32 18.76 -6.09
C ILE A 199 -0.95 19.58 -5.88
N GLU A 200 -1.10 20.26 -4.74
CA GLU A 200 -2.24 21.16 -4.49
C GLU A 200 -2.21 22.43 -5.38
N ALA A 201 -1.07 22.75 -5.97
CA ALA A 201 -0.91 23.89 -6.87
C ALA A 201 -1.29 23.59 -8.34
N HIS A 202 -1.55 22.32 -8.68
CA HIS A 202 -1.93 21.83 -10.01
C HIS A 202 -3.38 21.37 -10.04
#